data_e7323b4d23a551d047105204bc359893
#
_entry.id   e7323b4d23a551d047105204bc359893
#
_cell.length_a   1.000
_cell.length_b   1.000
_cell.length_c   1.000
_cell.angle_alpha   90.00
_cell.angle_beta   90.00
_cell.angle_gamma   90.00
#
_symmetry.space_group_name_H-M   'P 1'
#
loop_
_entity.id
_entity.type
_entity.pdbx_description
1 polymer ?
#
loop_
_entity_poly.entity_id
_entity_poly.type
_entity_poly.pdbx_seq_one_letter_code
_entity_poly.pdbx_strand_id
1 'polypeptide(L)'
;MKGVILAGGLATRLRPLTLVTNKHLLPIYNKPMIYYAIESMVKAGIKEVLITSSPDHSGDFASLLKSGEDFGLKLFYAVQQNPKGGISDAVALAKEFVLDQKILVILGDNIFKTDLKSAVQKFEHKEKGALVYGVKMPTDSKQYGVIEMDKQGRVLSIEEKPEHPKSDIAQTGIYMYDSRVFQFIEKLKPSGRGELEVTDLNNFYLKEGTLSCELLDWWIDAGTSYDELLRANNLVADKVKKNEL
;
A
#
# COMPACT_ATOMS: atom_id res chain seq x y z
N MET A 1 9.74 -14.04 1.34
CA MET A 1 8.74 -13.03 0.88
C MET A 1 9.46 -11.86 0.20
N LYS A 2 8.89 -11.28 -0.85
CA LYS A 2 9.41 -10.08 -1.53
C LYS A 2 8.54 -8.86 -1.25
N GLY A 3 9.11 -7.67 -1.35
CA GLY A 3 8.40 -6.41 -1.17
C GLY A 3 7.99 -5.79 -2.50
N VAL A 4 6.85 -5.10 -2.49
CA VAL A 4 6.37 -4.28 -3.62
C VAL A 4 5.92 -2.94 -3.06
N ILE A 5 6.53 -1.84 -3.51
CA ILE A 5 6.10 -0.48 -3.16
C ILE A 5 5.44 0.14 -4.39
N LEU A 6 4.20 0.56 -4.23
CA LEU A 6 3.45 1.18 -5.31
C LEU A 6 3.59 2.70 -5.22
N ALA A 7 4.32 3.28 -6.17
CA ALA A 7 4.59 4.71 -6.26
C ALA A 7 4.13 5.31 -7.61
N GLY A 8 3.12 4.69 -8.21
CA GLY A 8 2.48 5.15 -9.44
C GLY A 8 1.35 6.17 -9.22
N GLY A 9 0.61 6.43 -10.30
CA GLY A 9 -0.54 7.32 -10.30
C GLY A 9 -0.20 8.79 -10.63
N LEU A 10 -1.22 9.54 -11.07
CA LEU A 10 -1.07 10.91 -11.59
C LEU A 10 -1.06 11.99 -10.51
N ALA A 11 -1.48 11.67 -9.29
CA ALA A 11 -1.53 12.58 -8.13
C ALA A 11 -2.14 13.97 -8.44
N THR A 12 -3.20 14.01 -9.24
CA THR A 12 -3.82 15.25 -9.75
C THR A 12 -4.34 16.17 -8.64
N ARG A 13 -4.70 15.61 -7.48
CA ARG A 13 -5.19 16.36 -6.32
C ARG A 13 -4.11 17.21 -5.64
N LEU A 14 -2.83 16.92 -5.89
CA LEU A 14 -1.69 17.65 -5.36
C LEU A 14 -1.04 18.59 -6.43
N ARG A 15 -1.71 18.82 -7.55
CA ARG A 15 -1.27 19.84 -8.51
C ARG A 15 -1.43 21.24 -7.93
N PRO A 16 -0.46 22.17 -8.12
CA PRO A 16 0.64 22.11 -9.10
C PRO A 16 1.91 21.38 -8.62
N LEU A 17 2.06 20.97 -7.37
CA LEU A 17 3.29 20.33 -6.88
C LEU A 17 3.69 19.11 -7.74
N THR A 18 2.71 18.31 -8.12
CA THR A 18 2.92 17.09 -8.91
C THR A 18 2.95 17.30 -10.42
N LEU A 19 3.13 18.53 -10.89
CA LEU A 19 3.47 18.83 -12.27
C LEU A 19 4.98 18.69 -12.55
N VAL A 20 5.80 18.77 -11.51
CA VAL A 20 7.27 18.80 -11.61
C VAL A 20 7.93 17.64 -10.86
N THR A 21 7.17 16.85 -10.09
CA THR A 21 7.70 15.70 -9.34
C THR A 21 6.60 14.70 -9.02
N ASN A 22 6.97 13.46 -8.71
CA ASN A 22 6.03 12.46 -8.21
C ASN A 22 5.65 12.76 -6.75
N LYS A 23 4.37 12.49 -6.36
CA LYS A 23 3.90 12.75 -4.99
C LYS A 23 4.74 12.05 -3.91
N HIS A 24 5.23 10.84 -4.20
CA HIS A 24 6.02 10.04 -3.25
C HIS A 24 7.43 10.59 -3.02
N LEU A 25 7.87 11.57 -3.85
CA LEU A 25 9.12 12.30 -3.69
C LEU A 25 8.94 13.61 -2.92
N LEU A 26 7.68 14.04 -2.68
CA LEU A 26 7.41 15.20 -1.83
C LEU A 26 7.90 14.94 -0.40
N PRO A 27 8.40 15.98 0.28
CA PRO A 27 8.89 15.83 1.64
C PRO A 27 7.72 15.60 2.62
N ILE A 28 7.91 14.67 3.53
CA ILE A 28 7.13 14.53 4.76
C ILE A 28 8.11 14.75 5.91
N TYR A 29 8.00 15.90 6.54
CA TYR A 29 8.89 16.40 7.59
C TYR A 29 10.35 16.49 7.10
N ASN A 30 11.18 15.50 7.32
CA ASN A 30 12.64 15.55 7.12
C ASN A 30 13.16 14.62 6.01
N LYS A 31 12.27 13.91 5.28
CA LYS A 31 12.67 12.97 4.22
C LYS A 31 11.57 12.80 3.16
N PRO A 32 11.89 12.29 1.96
CA PRO A 32 10.90 11.97 0.94
C PRO A 32 9.85 10.97 1.46
N MET A 33 8.61 11.15 1.05
CA MET A 33 7.47 10.32 1.47
C MET A 33 7.74 8.82 1.30
N ILE A 34 8.33 8.41 0.18
CA ILE A 34 8.61 6.99 -0.13
C ILE A 34 9.56 6.33 0.89
N TYR A 35 10.39 7.09 1.58
CA TYR A 35 11.34 6.55 2.57
C TYR A 35 10.63 5.83 3.71
N TYR A 36 9.42 6.29 4.11
CA TYR A 36 8.63 5.63 5.17
C TYR A 36 8.21 4.22 4.76
N ALA A 37 7.80 4.03 3.49
CA ALA A 37 7.49 2.70 2.96
C ALA A 37 8.75 1.82 2.86
N ILE A 38 9.88 2.36 2.39
CA ILE A 38 11.16 1.65 2.32
C ILE A 38 11.63 1.21 3.71
N GLU A 39 11.61 2.10 4.71
CA GLU A 39 11.98 1.77 6.08
C GLU A 39 11.05 0.71 6.69
N SER A 40 9.77 0.74 6.34
CA SER A 40 8.82 -0.30 6.74
C SER A 40 9.17 -1.66 6.15
N MET A 41 9.62 -1.72 4.88
CA MET A 41 10.13 -2.94 4.26
C MET A 41 11.40 -3.46 4.99
N VAL A 42 12.34 -2.56 5.32
CA VAL A 42 13.54 -2.90 6.08
C VAL A 42 13.19 -3.47 7.46
N LYS A 43 12.31 -2.77 8.21
CA LYS A 43 11.83 -3.21 9.53
C LYS A 43 11.09 -4.56 9.45
N ALA A 44 10.37 -4.82 8.36
CA ALA A 44 9.72 -6.10 8.09
C ALA A 44 10.71 -7.26 7.78
N GLY A 45 11.98 -6.95 7.56
CA GLY A 45 13.01 -7.95 7.20
C GLY A 45 13.04 -8.32 5.71
N ILE A 46 12.34 -7.59 4.87
CA ILE A 46 12.36 -7.76 3.41
C ILE A 46 13.74 -7.34 2.87
N LYS A 47 14.25 -8.06 1.87
CA LYS A 47 15.57 -7.80 1.28
C LYS A 47 15.52 -7.38 -0.18
N GLU A 48 14.51 -7.80 -0.91
CA GLU A 48 14.30 -7.48 -2.32
C GLU A 48 12.96 -6.78 -2.48
N VAL A 49 12.98 -5.58 -3.07
CA VAL A 49 11.79 -4.73 -3.21
C VAL A 49 11.68 -4.23 -4.64
N LEU A 50 10.51 -4.41 -5.24
CA LEU A 50 10.13 -3.78 -6.50
C LEU A 50 9.41 -2.48 -6.21
N ILE A 51 9.85 -1.39 -6.84
CA ILE A 51 9.15 -0.10 -6.84
C ILE A 51 8.46 0.07 -8.18
N THR A 52 7.14 0.27 -8.18
CA THR A 52 6.40 0.60 -9.40
C THR A 52 6.17 2.10 -9.46
N SER A 53 6.33 2.71 -10.62
CA SER A 53 6.13 4.15 -10.80
C SER A 53 5.44 4.46 -12.13
N SER A 54 4.98 5.71 -12.30
CA SER A 54 4.55 6.20 -13.61
C SER A 54 5.73 6.40 -14.55
N PRO A 55 5.52 6.39 -15.89
CA PRO A 55 6.59 6.58 -16.88
C PRO A 55 7.38 7.89 -16.66
N ASP A 56 6.67 8.99 -16.34
CA ASP A 56 7.25 10.33 -16.26
C ASP A 56 8.30 10.49 -15.15
N HIS A 57 8.25 9.64 -14.10
CA HIS A 57 9.07 9.79 -12.90
C HIS A 57 9.90 8.56 -12.52
N SER A 58 9.96 7.55 -13.38
CA SER A 58 10.74 6.32 -13.09
C SER A 58 12.23 6.61 -12.89
N GLY A 59 12.78 7.52 -13.65
CA GLY A 59 14.17 7.97 -13.53
C GLY A 59 14.48 8.71 -12.23
N ASP A 60 13.51 9.45 -11.68
CA ASP A 60 13.68 10.21 -10.44
C ASP A 60 13.85 9.24 -9.25
N PHE A 61 13.05 8.16 -9.21
CA PHE A 61 13.20 7.11 -8.18
C PHE A 61 14.55 6.39 -8.30
N ALA A 62 14.95 6.01 -9.50
CA ALA A 62 16.24 5.35 -9.72
C ALA A 62 17.42 6.26 -9.35
N SER A 63 17.32 7.56 -9.62
CA SER A 63 18.35 8.55 -9.25
C SER A 63 18.44 8.75 -7.75
N LEU A 64 17.30 8.80 -7.04
CA LEU A 64 17.23 9.01 -5.59
C LEU A 64 17.66 7.76 -4.80
N LEU A 65 17.16 6.60 -5.19
CA LEU A 65 17.22 5.37 -4.39
C LEU A 65 18.30 4.39 -4.88
N LYS A 66 18.82 4.59 -6.08
CA LYS A 66 19.87 3.75 -6.72
C LYS A 66 19.51 2.24 -6.66
N SER A 67 20.45 1.41 -6.29
CA SER A 67 20.27 -0.05 -6.07
C SER A 67 19.65 -0.39 -4.71
N GLY A 68 19.45 0.59 -3.80
CA GLY A 68 18.92 0.38 -2.46
C GLY A 68 19.95 0.05 -1.40
N GLU A 69 21.24 0.09 -1.72
CA GLU A 69 22.33 -0.25 -0.80
C GLU A 69 22.33 0.60 0.47
N ASP A 70 22.02 1.91 0.34
CA ASP A 70 21.92 2.84 1.47
C ASP A 70 20.86 2.41 2.51
N PHE A 71 19.90 1.56 2.12
CA PHE A 71 18.85 0.99 2.98
C PHE A 71 19.12 -0.48 3.37
N GLY A 72 20.18 -1.10 2.85
CA GLY A 72 20.43 -2.52 3.02
C GLY A 72 19.46 -3.43 2.24
N LEU A 73 18.90 -2.92 1.14
CA LEU A 73 17.96 -3.57 0.24
C LEU A 73 18.57 -3.78 -1.14
N LYS A 74 17.94 -4.65 -1.94
CA LYS A 74 18.06 -4.65 -3.40
C LYS A 74 16.77 -4.08 -3.99
N LEU A 75 16.86 -2.95 -4.68
CA LEU A 75 15.74 -2.32 -5.33
C LEU A 75 15.69 -2.68 -6.82
N PHE A 76 14.46 -2.94 -7.27
CA PHE A 76 14.10 -3.17 -8.66
C PHE A 76 13.03 -2.15 -9.03
N TYR A 77 12.91 -1.83 -10.31
CA TYR A 77 11.99 -0.79 -10.78
C TYR A 77 11.14 -1.33 -11.93
N ALA A 78 9.85 -1.02 -11.89
CA ALA A 78 8.92 -1.31 -12.98
C ALA A 78 8.05 -0.09 -13.26
N VAL A 79 7.66 0.06 -14.54
CA VAL A 79 6.88 1.22 -14.99
C VAL A 79 5.45 0.79 -15.28
N GLN A 80 4.50 1.37 -14.55
CA GLN A 80 3.09 1.22 -14.81
C GLN A 80 2.69 2.09 -16.01
N GLN A 81 2.53 1.46 -17.18
CA GLN A 81 2.22 2.18 -18.42
C GLN A 81 0.85 2.84 -18.41
N ASN A 82 -0.12 2.22 -17.72
CA ASN A 82 -1.44 2.81 -17.50
C ASN A 82 -1.54 3.41 -16.09
N PRO A 83 -1.29 4.71 -15.89
CA PRO A 83 -1.34 5.34 -14.57
C PRO A 83 -2.75 5.40 -13.96
N LYS A 84 -3.78 5.00 -14.72
CA LYS A 84 -5.18 4.84 -14.28
C LYS A 84 -5.58 3.38 -14.08
N GLY A 85 -4.66 2.43 -14.19
CA GLY A 85 -4.95 1.00 -14.07
C GLY A 85 -5.37 0.54 -12.69
N GLY A 86 -5.13 1.36 -11.66
CA GLY A 86 -5.46 1.05 -10.27
C GLY A 86 -4.34 0.29 -9.55
N ILE A 87 -4.61 -0.06 -8.29
CA ILE A 87 -3.64 -0.71 -7.39
C ILE A 87 -3.31 -2.13 -7.89
N SER A 88 -4.32 -2.91 -8.28
CA SER A 88 -4.12 -4.29 -8.73
C SER A 88 -3.32 -4.37 -10.04
N ASP A 89 -3.49 -3.40 -10.96
CA ASP A 89 -2.67 -3.28 -12.17
C ASP A 89 -1.18 -3.05 -11.82
N ALA A 90 -0.90 -2.18 -10.85
CA ALA A 90 0.46 -1.95 -10.37
C ALA A 90 1.05 -3.18 -9.69
N VAL A 91 0.26 -3.95 -8.91
CA VAL A 91 0.70 -5.22 -8.31
C VAL A 91 1.02 -6.27 -9.39
N ALA A 92 0.26 -6.31 -10.49
CA ALA A 92 0.50 -7.25 -11.59
C ALA A 92 1.91 -7.17 -12.17
N LEU A 93 2.54 -5.97 -12.15
CA LEU A 93 3.91 -5.77 -12.63
C LEU A 93 4.96 -6.56 -11.83
N ALA A 94 4.60 -6.99 -10.63
CA ALA A 94 5.51 -7.75 -9.79
C ALA A 94 5.56 -9.26 -10.14
N LYS A 95 4.74 -9.75 -11.06
CA LYS A 95 4.60 -11.20 -11.36
C LYS A 95 5.93 -11.87 -11.64
N GLU A 96 6.70 -11.35 -12.61
CA GLU A 96 7.99 -11.91 -13.00
C GLU A 96 9.08 -11.71 -11.92
N PHE A 97 9.00 -10.63 -11.15
CA PHE A 97 9.91 -10.37 -10.04
C PHE A 97 9.67 -11.33 -8.87
N VAL A 98 8.41 -11.62 -8.56
CA VAL A 98 8.02 -12.40 -7.38
C VAL A 98 8.12 -13.90 -7.62
N LEU A 99 7.82 -14.35 -8.85
CA LEU A 99 7.65 -15.77 -9.17
C LEU A 99 6.58 -16.39 -8.25
N ASP A 100 6.93 -17.49 -7.57
CA ASP A 100 6.00 -18.23 -6.70
C ASP A 100 6.05 -17.81 -5.21
N GLN A 101 6.74 -16.69 -4.91
CA GLN A 101 6.86 -16.22 -3.53
C GLN A 101 5.64 -15.40 -3.10
N LYS A 102 5.44 -15.30 -1.79
CA LYS A 102 4.50 -14.35 -1.17
C LYS A 102 5.04 -12.94 -1.25
N ILE A 103 4.14 -11.96 -1.21
CA ILE A 103 4.49 -10.54 -1.29
C ILE A 103 3.95 -9.73 -0.11
N LEU A 104 4.72 -8.72 0.30
CA LEU A 104 4.27 -7.58 1.09
C LEU A 104 4.16 -6.38 0.16
N VAL A 105 2.96 -5.84 0.04
CA VAL A 105 2.67 -4.64 -0.77
C VAL A 105 2.43 -3.46 0.17
N ILE A 106 3.08 -2.33 -0.09
CA ILE A 106 2.86 -1.06 0.62
C ILE A 106 2.65 0.05 -0.41
N LEU A 107 1.59 0.84 -0.26
CA LEU A 107 1.43 2.07 -1.02
C LEU A 107 2.45 3.10 -0.55
N GLY A 108 3.17 3.73 -1.46
CA GLY A 108 4.32 4.59 -1.16
C GLY A 108 3.98 5.89 -0.43
N ASP A 109 2.69 6.23 -0.32
CA ASP A 109 2.15 7.38 0.43
C ASP A 109 1.53 7.02 1.79
N ASN A 110 1.62 5.76 2.19
CA ASN A 110 1.11 5.29 3.46
C ASN A 110 2.19 5.36 4.54
N ILE A 111 1.89 6.05 5.64
CA ILE A 111 2.75 6.16 6.81
C ILE A 111 2.01 5.60 8.03
N PHE A 112 2.65 4.71 8.77
CA PHE A 112 2.03 3.97 9.87
C PHE A 112 3.10 3.42 10.81
N LYS A 113 2.67 2.85 11.94
CA LYS A 113 3.54 2.08 12.83
C LYS A 113 2.87 0.74 13.15
N THR A 114 3.58 -0.35 12.87
CA THR A 114 3.19 -1.71 13.28
C THR A 114 4.38 -2.66 13.21
N ASP A 115 4.30 -3.79 13.90
CA ASP A 115 5.31 -4.87 13.82
C ASP A 115 5.08 -5.74 12.58
N LEU A 116 5.44 -5.20 11.41
CA LEU A 116 5.38 -5.96 10.16
C LEU A 116 6.28 -7.20 10.16
N LYS A 117 7.38 -7.21 10.94
CA LYS A 117 8.31 -8.35 10.97
C LYS A 117 7.62 -9.60 11.51
N SER A 118 6.94 -9.47 12.64
CA SER A 118 6.16 -10.59 13.21
C SER A 118 5.03 -11.04 12.27
N ALA A 119 4.31 -10.09 11.65
CA ALA A 119 3.26 -10.41 10.70
C ALA A 119 3.80 -11.13 9.44
N VAL A 120 4.92 -10.67 8.88
CA VAL A 120 5.60 -11.32 7.75
C VAL A 120 5.98 -12.76 8.12
N GLN A 121 6.62 -12.97 9.28
CA GLN A 121 6.99 -14.31 9.73
C GLN A 121 5.79 -15.25 9.84
N LYS A 122 4.70 -14.80 10.48
CA LYS A 122 3.45 -15.57 10.57
C LYS A 122 2.87 -15.87 9.19
N PHE A 123 2.85 -14.88 8.31
CA PHE A 123 2.28 -15.03 6.97
C PHE A 123 3.12 -15.95 6.08
N GLU A 124 4.45 -15.98 6.23
CA GLU A 124 5.31 -16.91 5.49
C GLU A 124 5.01 -18.38 5.81
N HIS A 125 4.60 -18.69 7.05
CA HIS A 125 4.20 -20.04 7.45
C HIS A 125 2.74 -20.40 7.10
N LYS A 126 1.92 -19.43 6.71
CA LYS A 126 0.54 -19.66 6.28
C LYS A 126 0.55 -20.32 4.90
N GLU A 127 -0.18 -21.41 4.70
CA GLU A 127 -0.19 -22.11 3.41
C GLU A 127 -0.68 -21.21 2.27
N LYS A 128 -1.82 -20.55 2.47
CA LYS A 128 -2.48 -19.69 1.48
C LYS A 128 -3.27 -18.57 2.14
N GLY A 129 -3.55 -17.52 1.38
CA GLY A 129 -4.45 -16.44 1.78
C GLY A 129 -3.91 -15.04 1.55
N ALA A 130 -4.64 -14.08 2.10
CA ALA A 130 -4.25 -12.68 2.16
C ALA A 130 -4.40 -12.13 3.57
N LEU A 131 -3.60 -11.09 3.87
CA LEU A 131 -3.73 -10.27 5.05
C LEU A 131 -3.82 -8.81 4.59
N VAL A 132 -4.86 -8.12 5.02
CA VAL A 132 -5.04 -6.68 4.82
C VAL A 132 -4.96 -5.97 6.16
N TYR A 133 -4.60 -4.69 6.15
CA TYR A 133 -4.61 -3.87 7.35
C TYR A 133 -5.74 -2.84 7.28
N GLY A 134 -6.43 -2.68 8.42
CA GLY A 134 -7.47 -1.68 8.61
C GLY A 134 -7.10 -0.71 9.72
N VAL A 135 -7.75 0.45 9.71
CA VAL A 135 -7.66 1.44 10.78
C VAL A 135 -9.05 1.99 11.09
N LYS A 136 -9.34 2.24 12.37
CA LYS A 136 -10.62 2.87 12.74
C LYS A 136 -10.63 4.35 12.36
N MET A 137 -11.59 4.74 11.54
CA MET A 137 -11.83 6.12 11.09
C MET A 137 -13.31 6.48 11.25
N PRO A 138 -13.72 6.99 12.41
CA PRO A 138 -15.14 7.20 12.70
C PRO A 138 -15.87 8.15 11.76
N THR A 139 -15.16 9.08 11.08
CA THR A 139 -15.79 10.13 10.26
C THR A 139 -15.62 9.96 8.76
N ASP A 140 -14.52 9.36 8.28
CA ASP A 140 -14.13 9.42 6.86
C ASP A 140 -13.88 8.06 6.19
N SER A 141 -14.30 6.95 6.81
CA SER A 141 -14.07 5.60 6.28
C SER A 141 -14.61 5.40 4.86
N LYS A 142 -15.69 6.09 4.49
CA LYS A 142 -16.32 6.03 3.16
C LYS A 142 -15.45 6.50 1.99
N GLN A 143 -14.32 7.14 2.26
CA GLN A 143 -13.37 7.54 1.21
C GLN A 143 -12.43 6.41 0.77
N TYR A 144 -12.46 5.30 1.51
CA TYR A 144 -11.60 4.13 1.34
C TYR A 144 -12.42 2.86 1.14
N GLY A 145 -11.77 1.74 0.91
CA GLY A 145 -12.39 0.44 1.10
C GLY A 145 -12.82 0.29 2.57
N VAL A 146 -14.03 -0.15 2.83
CA VAL A 146 -14.55 -0.33 4.20
C VAL A 146 -14.61 -1.81 4.53
N ILE A 147 -13.97 -2.19 5.64
CA ILE A 147 -13.90 -3.58 6.12
C ILE A 147 -14.91 -3.79 7.23
N GLU A 148 -15.84 -4.72 7.05
CA GLU A 148 -16.74 -5.20 8.11
C GLU A 148 -16.15 -6.45 8.75
N MET A 149 -16.09 -6.51 10.08
CA MET A 149 -15.59 -7.65 10.84
C MET A 149 -16.59 -8.07 11.93
N ASP A 150 -16.61 -9.35 12.22
CA ASP A 150 -17.38 -9.85 13.36
C ASP A 150 -16.63 -9.67 14.70
N LYS A 151 -17.29 -10.04 15.80
CA LYS A 151 -16.71 -9.93 17.15
C LYS A 151 -15.51 -10.86 17.38
N GLN A 152 -15.30 -11.85 16.51
CA GLN A 152 -14.17 -12.78 16.53
C GLN A 152 -13.01 -12.31 15.63
N GLY A 153 -13.15 -11.13 14.97
CA GLY A 153 -12.13 -10.55 14.09
C GLY A 153 -12.12 -11.17 12.67
N ARG A 154 -13.16 -11.90 12.27
CA ARG A 154 -13.28 -12.44 10.91
C ARG A 154 -13.85 -11.36 9.99
N VAL A 155 -13.27 -11.21 8.80
CA VAL A 155 -13.76 -10.29 7.77
C VAL A 155 -15.07 -10.84 7.20
N LEU A 156 -16.13 -10.03 7.24
CA LEU A 156 -17.45 -10.35 6.71
C LEU A 156 -17.66 -9.76 5.32
N SER A 157 -17.23 -8.52 5.10
CA SER A 157 -17.32 -7.84 3.82
C SER A 157 -16.21 -6.81 3.65
N ILE A 158 -15.86 -6.49 2.38
CA ILE A 158 -15.08 -5.31 2.02
C ILE A 158 -15.80 -4.64 0.86
N GLU A 159 -16.09 -3.35 0.99
CA GLU A 159 -16.79 -2.54 -0.01
C GLU A 159 -15.95 -1.31 -0.38
N GLU A 160 -15.74 -1.08 -1.69
CA GLU A 160 -14.99 0.08 -2.16
C GLU A 160 -15.83 1.34 -2.08
N LYS A 161 -15.42 2.31 -1.26
CA LYS A 161 -16.01 3.65 -1.11
C LYS A 161 -17.55 3.63 -1.04
N PRO A 162 -18.13 2.88 -0.10
CA PRO A 162 -19.57 2.75 -0.01
C PRO A 162 -20.22 4.09 0.39
N GLU A 163 -21.40 4.39 -0.15
CA GLU A 163 -22.20 5.54 0.28
C GLU A 163 -22.66 5.40 1.75
N HIS A 164 -22.97 4.17 2.14
CA HIS A 164 -23.41 3.80 3.49
C HIS A 164 -22.45 2.76 4.10
N PRO A 165 -21.35 3.20 4.74
CA PRO A 165 -20.36 2.28 5.32
C PRO A 165 -20.97 1.38 6.40
N LYS A 166 -20.68 0.07 6.35
CA LYS A 166 -21.14 -0.91 7.36
C LYS A 166 -20.31 -0.90 8.64
N SER A 167 -19.14 -0.25 8.60
CA SER A 167 -18.23 -0.11 9.74
C SER A 167 -17.42 1.18 9.65
N ASP A 168 -16.69 1.48 10.70
CA ASP A 168 -15.73 2.57 10.78
C ASP A 168 -14.28 2.15 10.45
N ILE A 169 -14.08 0.94 9.91
CA ILE A 169 -12.75 0.40 9.60
C ILE A 169 -12.42 0.68 8.15
N ALA A 170 -11.52 1.63 7.90
CA ALA A 170 -10.96 1.91 6.59
C ALA A 170 -9.84 0.93 6.26
N GLN A 171 -9.85 0.38 5.03
CA GLN A 171 -8.76 -0.42 4.49
C GLN A 171 -7.57 0.49 4.19
N THR A 172 -6.39 0.11 4.67
CA THR A 172 -5.14 0.84 4.41
C THR A 172 -4.44 0.33 3.15
N GLY A 173 -3.34 0.96 2.78
CA GLY A 173 -2.52 0.54 1.64
C GLY A 173 -1.43 -0.47 1.99
N ILE A 174 -1.71 -1.43 2.89
CA ILE A 174 -0.77 -2.45 3.31
C ILE A 174 -1.40 -3.83 3.13
N TYR A 175 -0.78 -4.69 2.34
CA TYR A 175 -1.32 -5.98 1.97
C TYR A 175 -0.23 -7.05 1.99
N MET A 176 -0.59 -8.27 2.38
CA MET A 176 0.22 -9.46 2.13
C MET A 176 -0.61 -10.45 1.31
N TYR A 177 0.01 -11.00 0.28
CA TYR A 177 -0.64 -11.98 -0.61
C TYR A 177 0.23 -13.21 -0.82
N ASP A 178 -0.41 -14.35 -0.98
CA ASP A 178 0.24 -15.54 -1.57
C ASP A 178 0.42 -15.38 -3.08
N SER A 179 1.15 -16.29 -3.73
CA SER A 179 1.47 -16.20 -5.16
C SER A 179 0.26 -16.30 -6.09
N ARG A 180 -0.90 -16.73 -5.61
CA ARG A 180 -2.14 -16.80 -6.39
C ARG A 180 -2.75 -15.42 -6.69
N VAL A 181 -2.22 -14.36 -6.07
CA VAL A 181 -2.66 -12.99 -6.30
C VAL A 181 -2.67 -12.63 -7.78
N PHE A 182 -1.68 -13.07 -8.53
CA PHE A 182 -1.58 -12.80 -9.97
C PHE A 182 -2.68 -13.49 -10.77
N GLN A 183 -3.06 -14.71 -10.41
CA GLN A 183 -4.18 -15.43 -11.03
C GLN A 183 -5.53 -14.75 -10.73
N PHE A 184 -5.68 -14.13 -9.56
CA PHE A 184 -6.89 -13.38 -9.22
C PHE A 184 -6.92 -12.03 -9.96
N ILE A 185 -5.77 -11.34 -10.09
CA ILE A 185 -5.69 -10.10 -10.86
C ILE A 185 -6.10 -10.33 -12.32
N GLU A 186 -5.70 -11.43 -12.95
CA GLU A 186 -6.09 -11.79 -14.34
C GLU A 186 -7.61 -11.95 -14.52
N LYS A 187 -8.36 -12.21 -13.44
CA LYS A 187 -9.82 -12.36 -13.45
C LYS A 187 -10.57 -11.06 -13.14
N LEU A 188 -9.86 -10.01 -12.71
CA LEU A 188 -10.48 -8.72 -12.41
C LEU A 188 -11.03 -8.07 -13.67
N LYS A 189 -12.08 -7.30 -13.47
CA LYS A 189 -12.63 -6.40 -14.49
C LYS A 189 -12.49 -4.97 -14.01
N PRO A 190 -12.22 -4.02 -14.92
CA PRO A 190 -12.21 -2.61 -14.53
C PRO A 190 -13.55 -2.20 -13.93
N SER A 191 -13.48 -1.43 -12.85
CA SER A 191 -14.64 -0.82 -12.19
C SER A 191 -15.26 0.29 -13.07
N GLY A 192 -16.35 0.89 -12.62
CA GLY A 192 -16.93 2.09 -13.25
C GLY A 192 -15.96 3.27 -13.35
N ARG A 193 -14.84 3.25 -12.60
CA ARG A 193 -13.73 4.22 -12.65
C ARG A 193 -12.64 3.85 -13.66
N GLY A 194 -12.72 2.67 -14.27
CA GLY A 194 -11.73 2.12 -15.18
C GLY A 194 -10.51 1.53 -14.46
N GLU A 195 -10.58 1.32 -13.15
CA GLU A 195 -9.50 0.81 -12.30
C GLU A 195 -9.69 -0.67 -11.97
N LEU A 196 -8.61 -1.44 -11.86
CA LEU A 196 -8.61 -2.77 -11.26
C LEU A 196 -8.51 -2.59 -9.74
N GLU A 197 -9.68 -2.66 -9.08
CA GLU A 197 -9.80 -2.34 -7.66
C GLU A 197 -9.13 -3.40 -6.77
N VAL A 198 -8.36 -2.94 -5.80
CA VAL A 198 -7.76 -3.84 -4.80
C VAL A 198 -8.82 -4.46 -3.88
N THR A 199 -9.93 -3.77 -3.69
CA THR A 199 -11.09 -4.28 -2.94
C THR A 199 -11.68 -5.50 -3.64
N ASP A 200 -11.79 -5.50 -4.96
CA ASP A 200 -12.25 -6.66 -5.73
C ASP A 200 -11.26 -7.82 -5.68
N LEU A 201 -9.95 -7.51 -5.72
CA LEU A 201 -8.90 -8.50 -5.51
C LEU A 201 -9.02 -9.18 -4.14
N ASN A 202 -9.21 -8.40 -3.08
CA ASN A 202 -9.36 -8.92 -1.72
C ASN A 202 -10.65 -9.77 -1.56
N ASN A 203 -11.69 -9.43 -2.31
CA ASN A 203 -12.95 -10.20 -2.33
C ASN A 203 -12.78 -11.61 -2.90
N PHE A 204 -11.79 -11.92 -3.73
CA PHE A 204 -11.48 -13.31 -4.10
C PHE A 204 -11.03 -14.11 -2.89
N TYR A 205 -10.12 -13.57 -2.08
CA TYR A 205 -9.67 -14.22 -0.85
C TYR A 205 -10.76 -14.32 0.22
N LEU A 206 -11.63 -13.30 0.29
CA LEU A 206 -12.78 -13.32 1.19
C LEU A 206 -13.76 -14.45 0.84
N LYS A 207 -14.09 -14.60 -0.44
CA LYS A 207 -14.97 -15.68 -0.94
C LYS A 207 -14.40 -17.07 -0.69
N GLU A 208 -13.07 -17.20 -0.69
CA GLU A 208 -12.40 -18.47 -0.34
C GLU A 208 -12.27 -18.70 1.18
N GLY A 209 -12.67 -17.73 2.01
CA GLY A 209 -12.50 -17.78 3.47
C GLY A 209 -11.02 -17.71 3.90
N THR A 210 -10.14 -17.13 3.06
CA THR A 210 -8.68 -17.06 3.30
C THR A 210 -8.16 -15.65 3.52
N LEU A 211 -9.06 -14.64 3.59
CA LEU A 211 -8.74 -13.26 3.93
C LEU A 211 -8.71 -13.07 5.44
N SER A 212 -7.67 -12.40 5.93
CA SER A 212 -7.56 -11.93 7.32
C SER A 212 -7.32 -10.43 7.36
N CYS A 213 -7.68 -9.80 8.48
CA CYS A 213 -7.44 -8.37 8.72
C CYS A 213 -6.79 -8.18 10.08
N GLU A 214 -5.78 -7.30 10.15
CA GLU A 214 -5.21 -6.77 11.39
C GLU A 214 -5.47 -5.26 11.45
N LEU A 215 -5.65 -4.72 12.67
CA LEU A 215 -5.91 -3.31 12.87
C LEU A 215 -4.63 -2.56 13.26
N LEU A 216 -4.46 -1.37 12.68
CA LEU A 216 -3.41 -0.43 13.03
C LEU A 216 -3.90 0.52 14.12
N ASP A 217 -2.98 0.92 15.01
CA ASP A 217 -3.25 1.98 16.00
C ASP A 217 -3.41 3.34 15.33
N TRP A 218 -2.59 3.61 14.32
CA TRP A 218 -2.68 4.82 13.50
C TRP A 218 -2.10 4.59 12.09
N TRP A 219 -2.61 5.37 11.17
CA TRP A 219 -2.21 5.37 9.78
C TRP A 219 -2.57 6.72 9.15
N ILE A 220 -1.82 7.12 8.12
CA ILE A 220 -2.14 8.28 7.30
C ILE A 220 -1.80 8.01 5.84
N ASP A 221 -2.73 8.38 4.96
CA ASP A 221 -2.52 8.47 3.51
C ASP A 221 -2.11 9.92 3.18
N ALA A 222 -0.80 10.13 3.06
CA ALA A 222 -0.22 11.45 2.89
C ALA A 222 -0.39 12.02 1.47
N GLY A 223 -0.92 11.24 0.53
CA GLY A 223 -0.99 11.56 -0.89
C GLY A 223 -2.38 11.96 -1.40
N THR A 224 -3.40 12.11 -0.55
CA THR A 224 -4.79 12.31 -0.97
C THR A 224 -5.19 13.75 -1.20
N SER A 225 -4.67 14.71 -0.43
CA SER A 225 -4.98 16.14 -0.52
C SER A 225 -3.88 17.00 0.10
N TYR A 226 -3.94 18.31 -0.11
CA TYR A 226 -3.05 19.28 0.57
C TYR A 226 -3.20 19.24 2.08
N ASP A 227 -4.43 19.11 2.59
CA ASP A 227 -4.70 19.05 4.02
C ASP A 227 -4.13 17.78 4.62
N GLU A 228 -4.27 16.63 3.95
CA GLU A 228 -3.65 15.37 4.39
C GLU A 228 -2.13 15.41 4.31
N LEU A 229 -1.56 16.05 3.30
CA LEU A 229 -0.11 16.27 3.20
C LEU A 229 0.40 17.10 4.38
N LEU A 230 -0.29 18.19 4.74
CA LEU A 230 0.04 19.03 5.88
C LEU A 230 -0.13 18.27 7.21
N ARG A 231 -1.25 17.53 7.34
CA ARG A 231 -1.52 16.70 8.52
C ARG A 231 -0.44 15.64 8.70
N ALA A 232 0.00 14.98 7.62
CA ALA A 232 1.07 14.02 7.64
C ALA A 232 2.40 14.63 8.13
N ASN A 233 2.77 15.81 7.60
CA ASN A 233 3.97 16.53 8.04
C ASN A 233 3.96 16.81 9.54
N ASN A 234 2.85 17.34 10.06
CA ASN A 234 2.69 17.68 11.48
C ASN A 234 2.72 16.42 12.37
N LEU A 235 1.95 15.38 11.99
CA LEU A 235 1.88 14.11 12.73
C LEU A 235 3.25 13.43 12.80
N VAL A 236 3.94 13.34 11.67
CA VAL A 236 5.26 12.71 11.61
C VAL A 236 6.30 13.52 12.41
N ALA A 237 6.28 14.86 12.30
CA ALA A 237 7.17 15.72 13.10
C ALA A 237 7.00 15.48 14.59
N ASP A 238 5.76 15.39 15.07
CA ASP A 238 5.45 15.12 16.48
C ASP A 238 5.91 13.72 16.91
N LYS A 239 5.68 12.70 16.07
CA LYS A 239 6.09 11.33 16.37
C LYS A 239 7.60 11.15 16.38
N VAL A 240 8.32 11.76 15.44
CA VAL A 240 9.79 11.74 15.42
C VAL A 240 10.36 12.43 16.66
N LYS A 241 9.83 13.60 17.07
CA LYS A 241 10.26 14.29 18.30
C LYS A 241 10.04 13.46 19.56
N LYS A 242 9.04 12.57 19.57
CA LYS A 242 8.73 11.67 20.69
C LYS A 242 9.43 10.31 20.59
N ASN A 243 10.27 10.08 19.58
CA ASN A 243 10.91 8.78 19.28
C ASN A 243 9.88 7.64 19.08
N GLU A 244 8.74 7.95 18.46
CA GLU A 244 7.66 6.99 18.19
C GLU A 244 7.66 6.44 16.76
N LEU A 245 8.57 6.93 15.89
CA LEU A 245 8.61 6.55 14.47
C LEU A 245 10.03 6.24 13.99
#